data_69072d09c5f715ec20135500d2ac4d4d
#
_entry.id   69072d09c5f715ec20135500d2ac4d4d
#
_cell.length_a   1.000
_cell.length_b   1.000
_cell.length_c   1.000
_cell.angle_alpha   90.00
_cell.angle_beta   90.00
_cell.angle_gamma   90.00
#
_symmetry.space_group_name_H-M   'P 1'
#
loop_
_entity.id
_entity.type
_entity.pdbx_description
1 polymer ?
#
loop_
_entity_poly.entity_id
_entity_poly.type
_entity_poly.pdbx_seq_one_letter_code
_entity_poly.pdbx_strand_id
1 'polypeptide(L)'
;KPLKQCNTGDYSNVFGSAGSTVLYDAVIESAKATQVYAENLAKERYLANAINVVITDGCDYSSTQGMNDVKKVFDKMIQDECLESLLTILIGVNIKEPHVKQELDTFHQKVGFTQFIAVEDASEKTLAKLADFISKSVSSQSQALGSGGASQSLTF
;
A
#
# COMPACT_ATOMS: atom_id res chain seq x y z
N LYS A 1 8.95 9.57 9.27
CA LYS A 1 10.40 9.85 9.24
C LYS A 1 10.78 10.24 7.82
N PRO A 2 11.42 11.42 7.59
CA PRO A 2 11.85 11.83 6.26
C PRO A 2 12.82 10.82 5.63
N LEU A 3 12.72 10.60 4.32
CA LEU A 3 13.52 9.58 3.60
C LEU A 3 15.02 9.72 3.83
N LYS A 4 15.52 10.96 3.91
CA LYS A 4 16.94 11.27 4.22
C LYS A 4 17.42 10.73 5.57
N GLN A 5 16.51 10.41 6.48
CA GLN A 5 16.79 9.91 7.83
C GLN A 5 16.51 8.41 7.97
N CYS A 6 16.09 7.74 6.88
CA CYS A 6 15.84 6.31 6.87
C CYS A 6 17.12 5.56 6.52
N ASN A 7 17.53 4.63 7.38
CA ASN A 7 18.64 3.72 7.15
C ASN A 7 18.13 2.28 7.14
N THR A 8 18.76 1.41 6.38
CA THR A 8 18.39 -0.01 6.32
C THR A 8 18.43 -0.69 7.70
N GLY A 9 19.36 -0.26 8.57
CA GLY A 9 19.46 -0.75 9.95
C GLY A 9 18.27 -0.41 10.84
N ASP A 10 17.49 0.63 10.51
CA ASP A 10 16.28 1.00 11.27
C ASP A 10 15.19 -0.09 11.17
N TYR A 11 15.27 -0.93 10.15
CA TYR A 11 14.30 -1.99 9.86
C TYR A 11 14.79 -3.38 10.23
N SER A 12 16.01 -3.49 10.77
CA SER A 12 16.54 -4.75 11.27
C SER A 12 15.81 -5.18 12.53
N ASN A 13 15.29 -6.41 12.55
CA ASN A 13 14.55 -6.99 13.67
C ASN A 13 13.23 -6.29 14.07
N VAL A 14 12.68 -5.44 13.19
CA VAL A 14 11.38 -4.77 13.43
C VAL A 14 10.22 -5.76 13.27
N PHE A 15 10.40 -6.77 12.44
CA PHE A 15 9.36 -7.77 12.17
C PHE A 15 9.63 -9.06 12.95
N GLY A 16 8.81 -9.32 13.95
CA GLY A 16 8.71 -10.62 14.59
C GLY A 16 7.62 -11.46 13.90
N SER A 17 7.97 -12.63 13.40
CA SER A 17 6.99 -13.58 12.85
C SER A 17 6.32 -14.34 14.00
N ALA A 18 5.32 -13.74 14.64
CA ALA A 18 4.53 -14.44 15.66
C ALA A 18 3.07 -14.00 15.56
N GLY A 19 2.18 -14.97 15.48
CA GLY A 19 0.74 -14.71 15.49
C GLY A 19 0.05 -14.95 14.16
N SER A 20 -1.20 -14.54 14.10
CA SER A 20 -2.07 -14.64 12.93
C SER A 20 -2.05 -13.37 12.10
N THR A 21 -2.37 -13.47 10.83
CA THR A 21 -2.39 -12.33 9.90
C THR A 21 -3.57 -11.43 10.21
N VAL A 22 -3.30 -10.16 10.50
CA VAL A 22 -4.28 -9.09 10.74
C VAL A 22 -4.22 -8.07 9.60
N LEU A 23 -4.47 -8.54 8.39
CA LEU A 23 -4.26 -7.77 7.15
C LEU A 23 -5.13 -6.50 7.10
N TYR A 24 -6.42 -6.61 7.39
CA TYR A 24 -7.33 -5.48 7.28
C TYR A 24 -7.03 -4.41 8.32
N ASP A 25 -6.75 -4.82 9.57
CA ASP A 25 -6.39 -3.88 10.64
C ASP A 25 -5.09 -3.14 10.30
N ALA A 26 -4.09 -3.85 9.76
CA ALA A 26 -2.82 -3.24 9.34
C ALA A 26 -3.00 -2.22 8.20
N VAL A 27 -3.85 -2.54 7.21
CA VAL A 27 -4.16 -1.62 6.11
C VAL A 27 -4.88 -0.36 6.63
N ILE A 28 -5.83 -0.53 7.54
CA ILE A 28 -6.56 0.58 8.15
C ILE A 28 -5.61 1.51 8.93
N GLU A 29 -4.73 0.94 9.75
CA GLU A 29 -3.77 1.74 10.53
C GLU A 29 -2.76 2.47 9.62
N SER A 30 -2.27 1.81 8.57
CA SER A 30 -1.43 2.45 7.56
C SER A 30 -2.13 3.61 6.86
N ALA A 31 -3.39 3.43 6.47
CA ALA A 31 -4.20 4.46 5.83
C ALA A 31 -4.44 5.66 6.75
N LYS A 32 -4.82 5.42 8.03
CA LYS A 32 -4.98 6.47 9.03
C LYS A 32 -3.68 7.25 9.28
N ALA A 33 -2.54 6.56 9.39
CA ALA A 33 -1.25 7.20 9.56
C ALA A 33 -0.90 8.10 8.36
N THR A 34 -1.19 7.64 7.14
CA THR A 34 -1.02 8.41 5.91
C THR A 34 -1.89 9.65 5.90
N GLN A 35 -3.16 9.52 6.29
CA GLN A 35 -4.10 10.65 6.37
C GLN A 35 -3.61 11.71 7.37
N VAL A 36 -3.26 11.30 8.59
CA VAL A 36 -2.74 12.23 9.62
C VAL A 36 -1.49 12.98 9.12
N TYR A 37 -0.60 12.29 8.40
CA TYR A 37 0.59 12.93 7.84
C TYR A 37 0.24 13.93 6.74
N ALA A 38 -0.70 13.58 5.84
CA ALA A 38 -1.19 14.49 4.80
C ALA A 38 -1.87 15.74 5.39
N GLU A 39 -2.70 15.58 6.42
CA GLU A 39 -3.32 16.70 7.14
C GLU A 39 -2.27 17.66 7.74
N ASN A 40 -1.18 17.13 8.27
CA ASN A 40 -0.09 17.96 8.79
C ASN A 40 0.66 18.72 7.68
N LEU A 41 0.88 18.08 6.53
CA LEU A 41 1.45 18.76 5.36
C LEU A 41 0.52 19.86 4.83
N ALA A 42 -0.79 19.59 4.80
CA ALA A 42 -1.79 20.58 4.37
C ALA A 42 -1.82 21.83 5.26
N LYS A 43 -1.64 21.68 6.59
CA LYS A 43 -1.49 22.83 7.52
C LYS A 43 -0.30 23.72 7.16
N GLU A 44 0.75 23.12 6.62
CA GLU A 44 1.95 23.82 6.12
C GLU A 44 1.81 24.26 4.65
N ARG A 45 0.60 24.14 4.06
CA ARG A 45 0.27 24.49 2.67
C ARG A 45 1.00 23.63 1.61
N TYR A 46 1.36 22.39 1.96
CA TYR A 46 1.83 21.41 1.00
C TYR A 46 0.66 20.56 0.51
N LEU A 47 0.63 20.31 -0.79
CA LEU A 47 -0.22 19.27 -1.39
C LEU A 47 0.49 17.92 -1.25
N ALA A 48 -0.24 16.92 -0.80
CA ALA A 48 0.31 15.59 -0.58
C ALA A 48 -0.24 14.60 -1.60
N ASN A 49 0.64 13.74 -2.11
CA ASN A 49 0.28 12.57 -2.90
C ASN A 49 0.70 11.33 -2.12
N ALA A 50 -0.18 10.35 -2.01
CA ALA A 50 0.07 9.15 -1.25
C ALA A 50 0.13 7.91 -2.13
N ILE A 51 1.09 7.03 -1.81
CA ILE A 51 1.17 5.68 -2.36
C ILE A 51 1.14 4.71 -1.19
N ASN A 52 0.10 3.89 -1.09
CA ASN A 52 -0.03 2.86 -0.08
C ASN A 52 0.22 1.49 -0.72
N VAL A 53 1.30 0.84 -0.30
CA VAL A 53 1.68 -0.49 -0.81
C VAL A 53 1.46 -1.51 0.30
N VAL A 54 0.56 -2.44 0.07
CA VAL A 54 0.24 -3.55 0.97
C VAL A 54 0.86 -4.82 0.41
N ILE A 55 1.72 -5.47 1.19
CA ILE A 55 2.38 -6.72 0.81
C ILE A 55 1.93 -7.80 1.80
N THR A 56 1.42 -8.91 1.28
CA THR A 56 0.96 -10.04 2.08
C THR A 56 1.31 -11.36 1.42
N ASP A 57 1.51 -12.40 2.21
CA ASP A 57 1.70 -13.79 1.75
C ASP A 57 0.45 -14.66 1.97
N GLY A 58 -0.65 -14.05 2.44
CA GLY A 58 -1.88 -14.79 2.71
C GLY A 58 -3.10 -13.89 2.91
N CYS A 59 -4.18 -14.53 3.29
CA CYS A 59 -5.45 -13.90 3.62
C CYS A 59 -5.46 -13.30 5.02
N ASP A 60 -6.49 -12.54 5.32
CA ASP A 60 -6.78 -12.11 6.67
C ASP A 60 -7.35 -13.25 7.52
N TYR A 61 -6.85 -13.41 8.74
CA TYR A 61 -7.32 -14.45 9.65
C TYR A 61 -7.81 -13.94 11.00
N SER A 62 -7.41 -12.75 11.40
CA SER A 62 -7.60 -12.30 12.78
C SER A 62 -7.86 -10.81 12.95
N SER A 63 -8.12 -10.08 11.88
CA SER A 63 -8.51 -8.68 12.00
C SER A 63 -9.82 -8.52 12.76
N THR A 64 -9.92 -7.48 13.53
CA THR A 64 -11.15 -7.08 14.23
C THR A 64 -12.10 -6.32 13.29
N GLN A 65 -11.57 -5.75 12.24
CA GLN A 65 -12.28 -4.99 11.21
C GLN A 65 -12.34 -5.80 9.91
N GLY A 66 -13.29 -5.46 9.04
CA GLY A 66 -13.50 -6.16 7.79
C GLY A 66 -13.17 -5.32 6.55
N MET A 67 -13.25 -5.95 5.36
CA MET A 67 -13.03 -5.28 4.06
C MET A 67 -13.85 -3.99 3.90
N ASN A 68 -15.09 -3.97 4.42
CA ASN A 68 -15.94 -2.78 4.35
C ASN A 68 -15.38 -1.60 5.16
N ASP A 69 -14.66 -1.86 6.24
CA ASP A 69 -14.07 -0.83 7.06
C ASP A 69 -12.80 -0.27 6.40
N VAL A 70 -12.01 -1.14 5.75
CA VAL A 70 -10.90 -0.71 4.88
C VAL A 70 -11.43 0.20 3.78
N LYS A 71 -12.50 -0.21 3.09
CA LYS A 71 -13.13 0.61 2.04
C LYS A 71 -13.54 1.99 2.56
N LYS A 72 -14.23 2.06 3.70
CA LYS A 72 -14.64 3.33 4.30
C LYS A 72 -13.46 4.28 4.56
N VAL A 73 -12.34 3.72 5.02
CA VAL A 73 -11.13 4.52 5.28
C VAL A 73 -10.54 5.05 3.98
N PHE A 74 -10.44 4.22 2.94
CA PHE A 74 -9.95 4.65 1.63
C PHE A 74 -10.89 5.68 0.97
N ASP A 75 -12.20 5.43 1.00
CA ASP A 75 -13.20 6.38 0.48
C ASP A 75 -13.08 7.75 1.17
N LYS A 76 -12.86 7.74 2.49
CA LYS A 76 -12.63 8.96 3.26
C LYS A 76 -11.35 9.68 2.84
N MET A 77 -10.25 8.95 2.66
CA MET A 77 -8.98 9.55 2.22
C MET A 77 -9.08 10.20 0.83
N ILE A 78 -9.88 9.60 -0.08
CA ILE A 78 -10.11 10.14 -1.42
C ILE A 78 -10.98 11.40 -1.35
N GLN A 79 -11.93 11.46 -0.42
CA GLN A 79 -12.81 12.62 -0.23
C GLN A 79 -12.15 13.77 0.52
N ASP A 80 -11.05 13.49 1.21
CA ASP A 80 -10.35 14.46 2.02
C ASP A 80 -9.45 15.35 1.15
N GLU A 81 -9.64 16.67 1.20
CA GLU A 81 -8.90 17.63 0.36
C GLU A 81 -7.41 17.73 0.72
N CYS A 82 -6.94 17.03 1.76
CA CYS A 82 -5.54 17.00 2.14
C CYS A 82 -4.67 16.12 1.24
N LEU A 83 -5.28 15.27 0.39
CA LEU A 83 -4.61 14.43 -0.60
C LEU A 83 -5.01 14.84 -2.01
N GLU A 84 -4.02 15.16 -2.82
CA GLU A 84 -4.19 15.44 -4.26
C GLU A 84 -4.39 14.14 -5.06
N SER A 85 -3.74 13.06 -4.63
CA SER A 85 -3.95 11.73 -5.19
C SER A 85 -3.61 10.62 -4.17
N LEU A 86 -4.28 9.48 -4.33
CA LEU A 86 -4.01 8.25 -3.58
C LEU A 86 -3.86 7.09 -4.57
N LEU A 87 -2.68 6.46 -4.58
CA LEU A 87 -2.42 5.21 -5.28
C LEU A 87 -2.33 4.07 -4.26
N THR A 88 -3.12 3.03 -4.45
CA THR A 88 -3.15 1.86 -3.55
C THR A 88 -2.80 0.60 -4.31
N ILE A 89 -1.76 -0.12 -3.86
CA ILE A 89 -1.25 -1.32 -4.51
C ILE A 89 -1.31 -2.48 -3.53
N LEU A 90 -2.03 -3.54 -3.89
CA LEU A 90 -2.05 -4.80 -3.15
C LEU A 90 -1.11 -5.80 -3.84
N ILE A 91 -0.15 -6.34 -3.10
CA ILE A 91 0.81 -7.32 -3.59
C ILE A 91 0.68 -8.61 -2.79
N GLY A 92 0.26 -9.67 -3.45
CA GLY A 92 0.27 -11.02 -2.89
C GLY A 92 1.57 -11.73 -3.29
N VAL A 93 2.39 -12.13 -2.31
CA VAL A 93 3.67 -12.80 -2.52
C VAL A 93 3.57 -14.27 -2.14
N ASN A 94 4.17 -15.16 -2.95
CA ASN A 94 4.13 -16.60 -2.74
C ASN A 94 2.69 -17.18 -2.76
N ILE A 95 1.81 -16.59 -3.57
CA ILE A 95 0.40 -16.97 -3.68
C ILE A 95 0.27 -18.16 -4.63
N LYS A 96 0.38 -19.38 -4.09
CA LYS A 96 0.23 -20.63 -4.84
C LYS A 96 -1.19 -21.20 -4.79
N GLU A 97 -1.88 -20.94 -3.70
CA GLU A 97 -3.22 -21.47 -3.46
C GLU A 97 -4.29 -20.64 -4.21
N PRO A 98 -5.08 -21.26 -5.11
CA PRO A 98 -6.08 -20.53 -5.88
C PRO A 98 -7.09 -19.77 -5.02
N HIS A 99 -7.48 -20.32 -3.86
CA HIS A 99 -8.43 -19.67 -2.95
C HIS A 99 -7.85 -18.38 -2.34
N VAL A 100 -6.55 -18.37 -2.00
CA VAL A 100 -5.87 -17.16 -1.46
C VAL A 100 -5.86 -16.07 -2.53
N LYS A 101 -5.51 -16.43 -3.77
CA LYS A 101 -5.53 -15.49 -4.90
C LYS A 101 -6.93 -14.91 -5.12
N GLN A 102 -7.96 -15.76 -5.08
CA GLN A 102 -9.36 -15.33 -5.25
C GLN A 102 -9.82 -14.42 -4.11
N GLU A 103 -9.43 -14.70 -2.87
CA GLU A 103 -9.78 -13.87 -1.72
C GLU A 103 -9.10 -12.49 -1.78
N LEU A 104 -7.81 -12.45 -2.14
CA LEU A 104 -7.08 -11.19 -2.32
C LEU A 104 -7.61 -10.39 -3.51
N ASP A 105 -8.02 -11.04 -4.60
CA ASP A 105 -8.68 -10.37 -5.72
C ASP A 105 -10.05 -9.80 -5.31
N THR A 106 -10.82 -10.55 -4.52
CA THR A 106 -12.08 -10.06 -3.92
C THR A 106 -11.83 -8.85 -3.03
N PHE A 107 -10.78 -8.91 -2.21
CA PHE A 107 -10.37 -7.78 -1.35
C PHE A 107 -9.99 -6.55 -2.19
N HIS A 108 -9.17 -6.74 -3.23
CA HIS A 108 -8.80 -5.70 -4.18
C HIS A 108 -10.04 -5.02 -4.79
N GLN A 109 -10.95 -5.81 -5.37
CA GLN A 109 -12.13 -5.29 -6.06
C GLN A 109 -13.10 -4.60 -5.10
N LYS A 110 -13.35 -5.20 -3.93
CA LYS A 110 -14.32 -4.69 -2.96
C LYS A 110 -13.87 -3.39 -2.30
N VAL A 111 -12.60 -3.28 -2.01
CA VAL A 111 -12.02 -2.09 -1.37
C VAL A 111 -11.70 -1.00 -2.38
N GLY A 112 -11.40 -1.38 -3.62
CA GLY A 112 -11.05 -0.45 -4.68
C GLY A 112 -9.56 -0.10 -4.70
N PHE A 113 -8.68 -1.08 -4.44
CA PHE A 113 -7.26 -0.86 -4.69
C PHE A 113 -7.02 -0.50 -6.16
N THR A 114 -6.09 0.40 -6.40
CA THR A 114 -5.73 0.83 -7.76
C THR A 114 -5.15 -0.32 -8.58
N GLN A 115 -4.40 -1.21 -7.92
CA GLN A 115 -3.74 -2.33 -8.58
C GLN A 115 -3.62 -3.54 -7.65
N PHE A 116 -3.74 -4.75 -8.22
CA PHE A 116 -3.45 -6.02 -7.58
C PHE A 116 -2.35 -6.77 -8.36
N ILE A 117 -1.32 -7.20 -7.67
CA ILE A 117 -0.20 -8.00 -8.20
C ILE A 117 -0.11 -9.27 -7.38
N ALA A 118 -0.22 -10.42 -8.03
CA ALA A 118 0.01 -11.71 -7.39
C ALA A 118 1.23 -12.38 -8.01
N VAL A 119 2.21 -12.74 -7.17
CA VAL A 119 3.38 -13.51 -7.57
C VAL A 119 3.40 -14.86 -6.86
N GLU A 120 3.73 -15.91 -7.63
CA GLU A 120 3.65 -17.31 -7.17
C GLU A 120 4.86 -17.74 -6.32
N ASP A 121 5.93 -16.96 -6.33
CA ASP A 121 7.14 -17.25 -5.56
C ASP A 121 7.66 -16.02 -4.82
N ALA A 122 8.45 -16.26 -3.77
CA ALA A 122 9.17 -15.26 -3.00
C ALA A 122 10.70 -15.36 -3.22
N SER A 123 11.13 -15.77 -4.42
CA SER A 123 12.55 -15.83 -4.75
C SER A 123 13.19 -14.44 -4.69
N GLU A 124 14.49 -14.38 -4.43
CA GLU A 124 15.26 -13.13 -4.41
C GLU A 124 15.05 -12.33 -5.70
N LYS A 125 15.00 -13.02 -6.84
CA LYS A 125 14.76 -12.40 -8.15
C LYS A 125 13.37 -11.77 -8.25
N THR A 126 12.34 -12.43 -7.74
CA THR A 126 10.97 -11.91 -7.73
C THR A 126 10.83 -10.71 -6.78
N LEU A 127 11.41 -10.84 -5.59
CA LEU A 127 11.40 -9.74 -4.63
C LEU A 127 12.18 -8.51 -5.13
N ALA A 128 13.31 -8.72 -5.82
CA ALA A 128 14.06 -7.64 -6.45
C ALA A 128 13.25 -6.93 -7.56
N LYS A 129 12.49 -7.69 -8.38
CA LYS A 129 11.60 -7.10 -9.38
C LYS A 129 10.46 -6.30 -8.73
N LEU A 130 9.88 -6.80 -7.64
CA LEU A 130 8.85 -6.07 -6.90
C LEU A 130 9.40 -4.75 -6.32
N ALA A 131 10.60 -4.79 -5.74
CA ALA A 131 11.25 -3.58 -5.22
C ALA A 131 11.54 -2.56 -6.33
N ASP A 132 12.01 -3.01 -7.50
CA ASP A 132 12.22 -2.16 -8.68
C ASP A 132 10.90 -1.57 -9.19
N PHE A 133 9.86 -2.39 -9.28
CA PHE A 133 8.52 -1.94 -9.65
C PHE A 133 7.97 -0.87 -8.70
N ILE A 134 8.05 -1.09 -7.38
CA ILE A 134 7.61 -0.11 -6.37
C ILE A 134 8.41 1.20 -6.52
N SER A 135 9.73 1.10 -6.64
CA SER A 135 10.60 2.26 -6.80
C SER A 135 10.28 3.06 -8.06
N LYS A 136 10.03 2.38 -9.19
CA LYS A 136 9.62 3.02 -10.45
C LYS A 136 8.23 3.63 -10.35
N SER A 137 7.29 2.97 -9.68
CA SER A 137 5.94 3.50 -9.45
C SER A 137 5.99 4.80 -8.65
N VAL A 138 6.77 4.83 -7.57
CA VAL A 138 6.96 6.05 -6.76
C VAL A 138 7.60 7.16 -7.61
N SER A 139 8.66 6.85 -8.36
CA SER A 139 9.38 7.84 -9.18
C SER A 139 8.50 8.39 -10.30
N SER A 140 7.80 7.52 -11.03
CA SER A 140 6.91 7.90 -12.13
C SER A 140 5.75 8.77 -11.63
N GLN A 141 5.15 8.38 -10.51
CA GLN A 141 4.08 9.14 -9.87
C GLN A 141 4.55 10.54 -9.44
N SER A 142 5.70 10.60 -8.78
CA SER A 142 6.30 11.86 -8.34
C SER A 142 6.61 12.80 -9.51
N GLN A 143 7.13 12.27 -10.62
CA GLN A 143 7.41 13.05 -11.82
C GLN A 143 6.14 13.52 -12.52
N ALA A 144 5.14 12.64 -12.68
CA ALA A 144 3.88 12.99 -13.33
C ALA A 144 3.18 14.14 -12.58
N LEU A 145 3.03 13.98 -11.27
CA LEU A 145 2.37 14.98 -10.42
C LEU A 145 3.19 16.27 -10.29
N GLY A 146 4.51 16.17 -10.16
CA GLY A 146 5.40 17.34 -10.10
C GLY A 146 5.41 18.17 -11.39
N SER A 147 4.98 17.58 -12.52
CA SER A 147 4.81 18.30 -13.81
C SER A 147 3.36 18.71 -14.09
N GLY A 148 2.44 18.52 -13.14
CA GLY A 148 1.01 18.81 -13.31
C GLY A 148 0.26 17.77 -14.15
N GLY A 149 0.85 16.58 -14.36
CA GLY A 149 0.24 15.47 -15.08
C GLY A 149 -0.69 14.64 -14.19
N ALA A 150 -1.48 13.76 -14.81
CA ALA A 150 -2.34 12.83 -14.07
C ALA A 150 -1.52 11.71 -13.42
N SER A 151 -2.07 11.16 -12.32
CA SER A 151 -1.55 9.96 -11.66
C SER A 151 -1.38 8.80 -12.67
N GLN A 152 -0.23 8.15 -12.64
CA GLN A 152 0.09 7.05 -13.54
C GLN A 152 0.33 5.76 -12.77
N SER A 153 -0.33 4.68 -13.17
CA SER A 153 -0.08 3.34 -12.68
C SER A 153 0.84 2.60 -13.65
N LEU A 154 1.93 2.02 -13.13
CA LEU A 154 2.80 1.15 -13.93
C LEU A 154 2.28 -0.28 -13.94
N THR A 155 2.61 -1.03 -14.98
CA THR A 155 2.34 -2.47 -15.06
C THR A 155 3.54 -3.25 -14.54
N PHE A 156 3.28 -4.26 -13.70
CA PHE A 156 4.30 -5.18 -13.16
C PHE A 156 4.75 -6.21 -14.19
#